data_39663cabb9e123e9b270a141afe24dc3
#
_entry.id   39663cabb9e123e9b270a141afe24dc3
#
_cell.length_a   1.000
_cell.length_b   1.000
_cell.length_c   1.000
_cell.angle_alpha   90.00
_cell.angle_beta   90.00
_cell.angle_gamma   90.00
#
_symmetry.space_group_name_H-M   'P 1'
#
loop_
_entity.id
_entity.type
_entity.pdbx_description
1 polymer ?
#
loop_
_entity_poly.entity_id
_entity_poly.type
_entity_poly.pdbx_seq_one_letter_code
_entity_poly.pdbx_strand_id
1 'polypeptide(L)'
;MTSQATASGMLGPATLRALPGDPDLRTLLSTPGSRVVMLDGSRDPNSGVTLLVTEPGSAEPHLAVKIATTAAAAEVIAREARLLAELRSRPLPRVDSTLPRHLGVFDADGMLASVTTVVPGVPMRTSYHAFRHLARPDSVRADFAAARDWLMALHADSMAAAAPIALLDGVAAQIATRWPDDPRTLDLAEQLGPLAARLSSAGTERTVVHGDFWAGNLLISRDTVTGVVDWAAAELSGEPLLDVVRFALSYSLYLDRHTRPGRPVTGHPGLRADGWGAGIRYGLSSQGWYGQLVRDFVASALVRLGAPAGLWRAALLAGLGEIAATADHADFAIRHRDLLSQLITEAAL
;
A
#
# COMPACT_ATOMS: atom_id res chain seq x y z
N MET A 1 16.51 -12.98 -9.72
CA MET A 1 17.06 -14.34 -9.56
C MET A 1 16.40 -14.92 -8.32
N THR A 2 15.40 -15.76 -8.53
CA THR A 2 14.64 -16.45 -7.46
C THR A 2 15.52 -17.60 -6.96
N SER A 3 16.02 -17.47 -5.74
CA SER A 3 16.69 -18.57 -5.03
C SER A 3 15.62 -19.57 -4.61
N GLN A 4 15.57 -20.71 -5.29
CA GLN A 4 14.85 -21.90 -4.80
C GLN A 4 15.66 -22.53 -3.67
N ALA A 5 15.49 -22.01 -2.46
CA ALA A 5 15.91 -22.75 -1.28
C ALA A 5 14.77 -23.70 -0.91
N THR A 6 15.02 -25.00 -1.05
CA THR A 6 14.17 -26.04 -0.46
C THR A 6 14.25 -25.92 1.06
N ALA A 7 13.34 -25.13 1.63
CA ALA A 7 13.19 -24.97 3.07
C ALA A 7 12.53 -26.21 3.72
N SER A 8 13.03 -27.41 3.40
CA SER A 8 12.61 -28.68 4.02
C SER A 8 13.00 -28.78 5.51
N GLY A 9 13.66 -27.76 6.06
CA GLY A 9 14.16 -27.76 7.43
C GLY A 9 13.56 -26.71 8.37
N MET A 10 12.78 -25.73 7.88
CA MET A 10 12.27 -24.64 8.74
C MET A 10 10.88 -24.89 9.35
N LEU A 11 10.12 -25.83 8.86
CA LEU A 11 8.85 -26.25 9.46
C LEU A 11 8.97 -27.72 9.92
N GLY A 12 9.60 -27.96 11.04
CA GLY A 12 9.67 -29.28 11.66
C GLY A 12 8.32 -29.69 12.29
N PRO A 13 8.08 -31.00 12.54
CA PRO A 13 6.83 -31.46 13.16
C PRO A 13 6.53 -30.82 14.53
N ALA A 14 7.53 -30.27 15.22
CA ALA A 14 7.35 -29.56 16.48
C ALA A 14 6.71 -28.17 16.29
N THR A 15 7.02 -27.49 15.21
CA THR A 15 6.51 -26.15 14.85
C THR A 15 4.99 -26.18 14.59
N LEU A 16 4.47 -27.33 14.15
CA LEU A 16 3.05 -27.51 13.78
C LEU A 16 2.15 -27.89 14.97
N ARG A 17 2.69 -28.02 16.19
CA ARG A 17 1.92 -28.49 17.37
C ARG A 17 0.89 -27.47 17.89
N ALA A 18 1.01 -26.22 17.55
CA ALA A 18 0.25 -25.14 18.16
C ALA A 18 -0.87 -24.54 17.31
N LEU A 19 -1.23 -25.15 16.18
CA LEU A 19 -2.37 -24.67 15.38
C LEU A 19 -3.67 -24.86 16.16
N PRO A 20 -4.36 -23.80 16.60
CA PRO A 20 -5.68 -23.97 17.21
C PRO A 20 -6.68 -24.43 16.17
N GLY A 21 -7.18 -25.63 16.31
CA GLY A 21 -8.52 -26.00 15.89
C GLY A 21 -8.77 -26.36 14.44
N ASP A 22 -7.91 -26.08 13.46
CA ASP A 22 -8.15 -26.53 12.08
C ASP A 22 -7.24 -27.72 11.72
N PRO A 23 -7.79 -28.96 11.74
CA PRO A 23 -7.03 -30.16 11.39
C PRO A 23 -6.54 -30.15 9.94
N ASP A 24 -7.25 -29.48 9.03
CA ASP A 24 -6.90 -29.42 7.62
C ASP A 24 -5.61 -28.63 7.39
N LEU A 25 -5.40 -27.57 8.15
CA LEU A 25 -4.22 -26.74 8.03
C LEU A 25 -2.94 -27.45 8.49
N ARG A 26 -3.00 -28.21 9.60
CA ARG A 26 -1.89 -29.05 10.06
C ARG A 26 -1.53 -30.11 9.04
N THR A 27 -2.55 -30.78 8.53
CA THR A 27 -2.41 -31.82 7.51
C THR A 27 -1.75 -31.25 6.27
N LEU A 28 -2.18 -30.09 5.83
CA LEU A 28 -1.71 -29.44 4.62
C LEU A 28 -0.24 -29.03 4.72
N LEU A 29 0.17 -28.39 5.80
CA LEU A 29 1.55 -27.95 6.02
C LEU A 29 2.52 -29.13 6.24
N SER A 30 2.03 -30.28 6.72
CA SER A 30 2.81 -31.48 6.96
C SER A 30 2.72 -32.54 5.85
N THR A 31 1.94 -32.30 4.81
CA THR A 31 1.73 -33.27 3.71
C THR A 31 3.03 -33.47 2.93
N PRO A 32 3.54 -34.70 2.80
CA PRO A 32 4.72 -35.01 2.02
C PRO A 32 4.53 -34.58 0.55
N GLY A 33 5.50 -33.85 0.00
CA GLY A 33 5.44 -33.34 -1.38
C GLY A 33 4.90 -31.92 -1.52
N SER A 34 4.42 -31.29 -0.47
CA SER A 34 4.18 -29.84 -0.44
C SER A 34 5.48 -29.08 -0.68
N ARG A 35 5.42 -27.99 -1.45
CA ARG A 35 6.57 -27.12 -1.70
C ARG A 35 6.35 -25.80 -0.96
N VAL A 36 7.43 -25.27 -0.42
CA VAL A 36 7.45 -23.97 0.24
C VAL A 36 8.38 -23.05 -0.53
N VAL A 37 7.89 -21.89 -0.93
CA VAL A 37 8.65 -20.84 -1.57
C VAL A 37 8.71 -19.67 -0.62
N MET A 38 9.91 -19.27 -0.20
CA MET A 38 10.12 -18.07 0.59
C MET A 38 10.14 -16.86 -0.35
N LEU A 39 9.27 -15.89 -0.08
CA LEU A 39 9.36 -14.58 -0.69
C LEU A 39 10.44 -13.77 0.03
N ASP A 40 11.25 -13.05 -0.73
CA ASP A 40 12.25 -12.15 -0.17
C ASP A 40 11.55 -11.08 0.68
N GLY A 41 11.96 -10.99 1.94
CA GLY A 41 11.34 -10.08 2.90
C GLY A 41 11.64 -8.61 2.57
N SER A 42 10.78 -7.72 3.02
CA SER A 42 11.06 -6.28 3.04
C SER A 42 12.28 -6.00 3.94
N ARG A 43 12.99 -4.90 3.66
CA ARG A 43 14.07 -4.41 4.53
C ARG A 43 13.54 -3.57 5.70
N ASP A 44 12.22 -3.44 5.81
CA ASP A 44 11.60 -2.69 6.89
C ASP A 44 11.80 -3.42 8.22
N PRO A 45 12.10 -2.69 9.30
CA PRO A 45 12.39 -3.28 10.63
C PRO A 45 11.22 -4.10 11.19
N ASN A 46 9.99 -3.82 10.71
CA ASN A 46 8.75 -4.50 11.10
C ASN A 46 8.36 -5.62 10.12
N SER A 47 9.23 -5.97 9.17
CA SER A 47 8.92 -7.01 8.20
C SER A 47 9.07 -8.41 8.79
N GLY A 48 8.19 -9.30 8.35
CA GLY A 48 8.31 -10.74 8.57
C GLY A 48 8.78 -11.47 7.31
N VAL A 49 8.95 -12.77 7.42
CA VAL A 49 9.16 -13.68 6.29
C VAL A 49 7.81 -14.17 5.80
N THR A 50 7.57 -14.11 4.48
CA THR A 50 6.37 -14.69 3.87
C THR A 50 6.74 -15.97 3.12
N LEU A 51 6.07 -17.05 3.46
CA LEU A 51 6.19 -18.34 2.79
C LEU A 51 4.91 -18.59 1.97
N LEU A 52 5.07 -19.02 0.73
CA LEU A 52 3.98 -19.54 -0.08
C LEU A 52 4.04 -21.06 -0.09
N VAL A 53 2.91 -21.71 0.20
CA VAL A 53 2.80 -23.15 0.30
C VAL A 53 1.95 -23.68 -0.84
N THR A 54 2.45 -24.70 -1.56
CA THR A 54 1.71 -25.40 -2.63
C THR A 54 1.29 -26.78 -2.16
N GLU A 55 0.18 -27.30 -2.68
CA GLU A 55 -0.18 -28.70 -2.54
C GLU A 55 0.75 -29.62 -3.33
N PRO A 56 0.85 -30.92 -2.94
CA PRO A 56 1.57 -31.91 -3.72
C PRO A 56 1.05 -31.97 -5.16
N GLY A 57 1.95 -31.82 -6.12
CA GLY A 57 1.60 -31.86 -7.55
C GLY A 57 1.07 -30.53 -8.12
N SER A 58 0.77 -29.52 -7.31
CA SER A 58 0.39 -28.18 -7.75
C SER A 58 1.61 -27.29 -7.95
N ALA A 59 1.56 -26.44 -8.97
CA ALA A 59 2.53 -25.36 -9.17
C ALA A 59 2.05 -24.05 -8.53
N GLU A 60 0.74 -23.95 -8.22
CA GLU A 60 0.15 -22.74 -7.68
C GLU A 60 0.07 -22.81 -6.14
N PRO A 61 0.53 -21.75 -5.45
CA PRO A 61 0.40 -21.67 -4.01
C PRO A 61 -1.07 -21.45 -3.63
N HIS A 62 -1.49 -22.02 -2.51
CA HIS A 62 -2.85 -21.89 -1.97
C HIS A 62 -2.86 -21.31 -0.57
N LEU A 63 -1.72 -21.35 0.15
CA LEU A 63 -1.55 -20.70 1.45
C LEU A 63 -0.37 -19.72 1.42
N ALA A 64 -0.53 -18.62 2.16
CA ALA A 64 0.53 -17.71 2.54
C ALA A 64 0.70 -17.74 4.06
N VAL A 65 1.96 -17.89 4.51
CA VAL A 65 2.32 -17.91 5.92
C VAL A 65 3.26 -16.75 6.17
N LYS A 66 2.84 -15.77 6.97
CA LYS A 66 3.67 -14.68 7.44
C LYS A 66 4.25 -15.04 8.82
N ILE A 67 5.57 -14.99 8.97
CA ILE A 67 6.29 -15.33 10.21
C ILE A 67 7.00 -14.09 10.72
N ALA A 68 6.77 -13.72 11.97
CA ALA A 68 7.43 -12.61 12.62
C ALA A 68 8.90 -12.95 12.89
N THR A 69 9.80 -12.03 12.55
CA THR A 69 11.23 -12.15 12.86
C THR A 69 11.66 -11.26 14.03
N THR A 70 10.77 -10.34 14.45
CA THR A 70 10.96 -9.42 15.57
C THR A 70 9.66 -9.27 16.35
N ALA A 71 9.72 -8.72 17.56
CA ALA A 71 8.51 -8.40 18.34
C ALA A 71 7.62 -7.39 17.62
N ALA A 72 8.20 -6.38 16.97
CA ALA A 72 7.45 -5.40 16.18
C ALA A 72 6.74 -6.06 14.99
N ALA A 73 7.41 -6.97 14.27
CA ALA A 73 6.78 -7.75 13.21
C ALA A 73 5.61 -8.62 13.73
N ALA A 74 5.73 -9.16 14.95
CA ALA A 74 4.66 -9.94 15.56
C ALA A 74 3.40 -9.09 15.84
N GLU A 75 3.56 -7.85 16.28
CA GLU A 75 2.44 -6.92 16.47
C GLU A 75 1.74 -6.58 15.16
N VAL A 76 2.50 -6.32 14.10
CA VAL A 76 1.98 -6.05 12.74
C VAL A 76 1.21 -7.25 12.21
N ILE A 77 1.76 -8.46 12.29
CA ILE A 77 1.12 -9.70 11.82
C ILE A 77 -0.15 -10.00 12.64
N ALA A 78 -0.10 -9.83 13.97
CA ALA A 78 -1.27 -10.02 14.83
C ALA A 78 -2.39 -9.00 14.51
N ARG A 79 -2.02 -7.76 14.20
CA ARG A 79 -2.98 -6.73 13.78
C ARG A 79 -3.63 -7.10 12.44
N GLU A 80 -2.84 -7.49 11.44
CA GLU A 80 -3.36 -7.94 10.14
C GLU A 80 -4.34 -9.10 10.30
N ALA A 81 -3.98 -10.11 11.09
CA ALA A 81 -4.82 -11.26 11.36
C ALA A 81 -6.19 -10.87 11.94
N ARG A 82 -6.21 -9.95 12.92
CA ARG A 82 -7.47 -9.42 13.50
C ARG A 82 -8.29 -8.67 12.47
N LEU A 83 -7.64 -7.76 11.70
CA LEU A 83 -8.33 -6.95 10.68
C LEU A 83 -8.94 -7.81 9.57
N LEU A 84 -8.23 -8.82 9.08
CA LEU A 84 -8.77 -9.75 8.09
C LEU A 84 -9.95 -10.56 8.65
N ALA A 85 -9.92 -10.97 9.92
CA ALA A 85 -11.03 -11.65 10.57
C ALA A 85 -12.25 -10.72 10.70
N GLU A 86 -12.05 -9.46 11.05
CA GLU A 86 -13.12 -8.45 11.13
C GLU A 86 -13.69 -8.10 9.76
N LEU A 87 -12.85 -7.94 8.74
CA LEU A 87 -13.28 -7.71 7.35
C LEU A 87 -14.15 -8.86 6.84
N ARG A 88 -13.81 -10.09 7.21
CA ARG A 88 -14.58 -11.28 6.83
C ARG A 88 -16.01 -11.29 7.39
N SER A 89 -16.24 -10.62 8.53
CA SER A 89 -17.57 -10.49 9.13
C SER A 89 -18.44 -9.43 8.47
N ARG A 90 -17.87 -8.60 7.58
CA ARG A 90 -18.57 -7.50 6.90
C ARG A 90 -19.11 -7.93 5.54
N PRO A 91 -20.26 -7.37 5.11
CA PRO A 91 -20.78 -7.61 3.77
C PRO A 91 -20.00 -6.77 2.75
N LEU A 92 -18.98 -7.36 2.13
CA LEU A 92 -18.16 -6.71 1.08
C LEU A 92 -18.28 -7.47 -0.26
N PRO A 93 -19.51 -7.68 -0.80
CA PRO A 93 -19.75 -8.63 -1.89
C PRO A 93 -19.01 -8.33 -3.18
N ARG A 94 -18.64 -7.05 -3.45
CA ARG A 94 -17.90 -6.66 -4.66
C ARG A 94 -16.43 -6.96 -4.60
N VAL A 95 -15.85 -7.04 -3.38
CA VAL A 95 -14.41 -7.21 -3.19
C VAL A 95 -14.02 -8.45 -2.38
N ASP A 96 -14.96 -9.16 -1.77
CA ASP A 96 -14.70 -10.31 -0.88
C ASP A 96 -13.78 -11.37 -1.51
N SER A 97 -13.95 -11.66 -2.80
CA SER A 97 -13.13 -12.63 -3.53
C SER A 97 -11.68 -12.17 -3.75
N THR A 98 -11.38 -10.89 -3.54
CA THR A 98 -10.05 -10.31 -3.69
C THR A 98 -9.29 -10.18 -2.37
N LEU A 99 -9.93 -10.54 -1.25
CA LEU A 99 -9.36 -10.45 0.08
C LEU A 99 -8.79 -11.80 0.52
N PRO A 100 -7.57 -11.84 1.09
CA PRO A 100 -7.05 -13.05 1.72
C PRO A 100 -7.97 -13.46 2.89
N ARG A 101 -8.26 -14.74 3.02
CA ARG A 101 -8.98 -15.26 4.18
C ARG A 101 -8.00 -15.64 5.26
N HIS A 102 -8.10 -15.01 6.42
CA HIS A 102 -7.33 -15.44 7.59
C HIS A 102 -7.83 -16.82 8.06
N LEU A 103 -6.90 -17.76 8.22
CA LEU A 103 -7.18 -19.15 8.61
C LEU A 103 -6.76 -19.43 10.04
N GLY A 104 -5.77 -18.73 10.58
CA GLY A 104 -5.33 -18.90 11.95
C GLY A 104 -3.96 -18.30 12.23
N VAL A 105 -3.62 -18.27 13.50
CA VAL A 105 -2.28 -17.94 14.00
C VAL A 105 -1.71 -19.11 14.75
N PHE A 106 -0.39 -19.26 14.75
CA PHE A 106 0.32 -20.32 15.49
C PHE A 106 1.70 -19.86 15.94
N ASP A 107 2.28 -20.62 16.84
CA ASP A 107 3.67 -20.47 17.24
C ASP A 107 4.58 -21.29 16.32
N ALA A 108 5.53 -20.61 15.70
CA ALA A 108 6.56 -21.18 14.84
C ALA A 108 7.94 -21.09 15.56
N ASP A 109 8.21 -22.02 16.47
CA ASP A 109 9.44 -22.07 17.28
C ASP A 109 9.67 -20.77 18.09
N GLY A 110 8.63 -20.30 18.78
CA GLY A 110 8.63 -19.06 19.57
C GLY A 110 8.37 -17.79 18.76
N MET A 111 8.10 -17.91 17.45
CA MET A 111 7.76 -16.81 16.57
C MET A 111 6.28 -16.86 16.19
N LEU A 112 5.61 -15.71 16.25
CA LEU A 112 4.22 -15.62 15.78
C LEU A 112 4.17 -15.83 14.26
N ALA A 113 3.30 -16.73 13.82
CA ALA A 113 2.98 -16.91 12.42
C ALA A 113 1.47 -16.77 12.16
N SER A 114 1.09 -16.19 11.04
CA SER A 114 -0.28 -16.05 10.55
C SER A 114 -0.44 -16.73 9.20
N VAL A 115 -1.54 -17.46 9.02
CA VAL A 115 -1.86 -18.17 7.79
C VAL A 115 -3.07 -17.54 7.13
N THR A 116 -2.96 -17.31 5.83
CA THR A 116 -4.05 -16.84 4.98
C THR A 116 -4.16 -17.70 3.71
N THR A 117 -5.32 -17.65 3.07
CA THR A 117 -5.41 -18.12 1.68
C THR A 117 -4.62 -17.21 0.76
N VAL A 118 -4.12 -17.76 -0.34
CA VAL A 118 -3.56 -16.97 -1.44
C VAL A 118 -4.71 -16.44 -2.29
N VAL A 119 -4.62 -15.16 -2.69
CA VAL A 119 -5.51 -14.55 -3.69
C VAL A 119 -4.84 -14.60 -5.06
N PRO A 120 -5.62 -14.78 -6.15
CA PRO A 120 -5.06 -14.98 -7.48
C PRO A 120 -4.50 -13.68 -8.07
N GLY A 121 -3.56 -13.82 -9.03
CA GLY A 121 -3.02 -12.73 -9.79
C GLY A 121 -1.51 -12.56 -9.65
N VAL A 122 -0.98 -11.58 -10.35
CA VAL A 122 0.44 -11.21 -10.34
C VAL A 122 0.55 -9.79 -9.76
N PRO A 123 1.51 -9.51 -8.88
CA PRO A 123 1.67 -8.15 -8.36
C PRO A 123 1.75 -7.11 -9.48
N MET A 124 0.94 -6.06 -9.44
CA MET A 124 0.93 -4.97 -10.42
C MET A 124 2.34 -4.38 -10.58
N ARG A 125 3.13 -4.38 -9.50
CA ARG A 125 4.54 -3.99 -9.54
C ARG A 125 5.36 -4.79 -10.57
N THR A 126 5.02 -6.04 -10.86
CA THR A 126 5.71 -6.85 -11.87
C THR A 126 5.51 -6.28 -13.27
N SER A 127 4.27 -5.91 -13.63
CA SER A 127 3.96 -5.23 -14.88
C SER A 127 4.57 -3.83 -14.93
N TYR A 128 4.49 -3.09 -13.84
CA TYR A 128 5.09 -1.76 -13.66
C TYR A 128 6.58 -1.75 -14.02
N HIS A 129 7.34 -2.81 -13.65
CA HIS A 129 8.77 -2.94 -13.98
C HIS A 129 9.04 -3.59 -15.33
N ALA A 130 8.02 -4.01 -16.06
CA ALA A 130 8.19 -4.58 -17.40
C ALA A 130 8.72 -3.52 -18.39
N PHE A 131 9.47 -3.98 -19.40
CA PHE A 131 10.11 -3.12 -20.38
C PHE A 131 9.11 -2.17 -21.04
N ARG A 132 9.37 -0.86 -20.92
CA ARG A 132 8.56 0.24 -21.46
C ARG A 132 7.10 0.28 -20.98
N HIS A 133 6.70 -0.42 -19.93
CA HIS A 133 5.33 -0.37 -19.42
C HIS A 133 4.96 1.08 -19.05
N LEU A 134 5.78 1.73 -18.24
CA LEU A 134 5.58 3.12 -17.80
C LEU A 134 5.63 4.15 -18.94
N ALA A 135 6.31 3.81 -20.05
CA ALA A 135 6.42 4.71 -21.20
C ALA A 135 5.16 4.71 -22.08
N ARG A 136 4.21 3.81 -21.84
CA ARG A 136 2.99 3.65 -22.63
C ARG A 136 1.79 4.23 -21.89
N PRO A 137 1.18 5.32 -22.37
CA PRO A 137 0.02 5.92 -21.72
C PRO A 137 -1.11 4.94 -21.45
N ASP A 138 -1.40 4.03 -22.38
CA ASP A 138 -2.52 3.09 -22.23
C ASP A 138 -2.27 2.04 -21.15
N SER A 139 -1.03 1.55 -21.00
CA SER A 139 -0.67 0.63 -19.92
C SER A 139 -0.82 1.30 -18.56
N VAL A 140 -0.33 2.52 -18.42
CA VAL A 140 -0.45 3.29 -17.17
C VAL A 140 -1.92 3.64 -16.87
N ARG A 141 -2.71 4.01 -17.88
CA ARG A 141 -4.14 4.26 -17.70
C ARG A 141 -4.89 3.00 -17.25
N ALA A 142 -4.52 1.83 -17.77
CA ALA A 142 -5.09 0.55 -17.35
C ALA A 142 -4.80 0.26 -15.87
N ASP A 143 -3.57 0.49 -15.40
CA ASP A 143 -3.21 0.33 -13.98
C ASP A 143 -4.04 1.27 -13.08
N PHE A 144 -4.15 2.55 -13.45
CA PHE A 144 -4.96 3.52 -12.71
C PHE A 144 -6.47 3.19 -12.75
N ALA A 145 -6.96 2.67 -13.86
CA ALA A 145 -8.35 2.24 -14.00
C ALA A 145 -8.63 1.03 -13.10
N ALA A 146 -7.76 0.02 -13.10
CA ALA A 146 -7.88 -1.16 -12.24
C ALA A 146 -7.91 -0.78 -10.76
N ALA A 147 -7.00 0.08 -10.31
CA ALA A 147 -6.96 0.57 -8.94
C ALA A 147 -8.22 1.38 -8.58
N ARG A 148 -8.65 2.28 -9.47
CA ARG A 148 -9.89 3.07 -9.28
C ARG A 148 -11.11 2.18 -9.14
N ASP A 149 -11.27 1.21 -10.04
CA ASP A 149 -12.48 0.38 -10.10
C ASP A 149 -12.58 -0.51 -8.86
N TRP A 150 -11.45 -1.01 -8.37
CA TRP A 150 -11.42 -1.76 -7.13
C TRP A 150 -11.73 -0.88 -5.91
N LEU A 151 -11.13 0.32 -5.79
CA LEU A 151 -11.45 1.26 -4.71
C LEU A 151 -12.92 1.66 -4.73
N MET A 152 -13.49 1.90 -5.92
CA MET A 152 -14.92 2.20 -6.05
C MET A 152 -15.79 1.06 -5.52
N ALA A 153 -15.42 -0.19 -5.79
CA ALA A 153 -16.14 -1.36 -5.30
C ALA A 153 -16.06 -1.46 -3.78
N LEU A 154 -14.85 -1.29 -3.19
CA LEU A 154 -14.65 -1.30 -1.74
C LEU A 154 -15.45 -0.18 -1.05
N HIS A 155 -15.37 1.04 -1.59
CA HIS A 155 -16.10 2.19 -1.03
C HIS A 155 -17.62 1.93 -1.07
N ALA A 156 -18.15 1.48 -2.21
CA ALA A 156 -19.58 1.20 -2.35
C ALA A 156 -20.10 0.10 -1.40
N ASP A 157 -19.25 -0.84 -1.00
CA ASP A 157 -19.61 -1.90 -0.05
C ASP A 157 -19.49 -1.46 1.42
N SER A 158 -18.72 -0.38 1.70
CA SER A 158 -18.32 -0.04 3.07
C SER A 158 -18.63 1.39 3.50
N MET A 159 -19.37 2.18 2.69
CA MET A 159 -19.72 3.56 3.01
C MET A 159 -20.44 3.71 4.35
N ALA A 160 -19.97 4.69 5.13
CA ALA A 160 -20.52 5.09 6.40
C ALA A 160 -20.75 6.62 6.43
N ALA A 161 -21.13 7.14 7.58
CA ALA A 161 -21.39 8.57 7.74
C ALA A 161 -20.22 9.44 7.30
N ALA A 162 -20.51 10.54 6.61
CA ALA A 162 -19.52 11.51 6.21
C ALA A 162 -18.91 12.23 7.41
N ALA A 163 -17.63 12.53 7.32
CA ALA A 163 -16.89 13.32 8.31
C ALA A 163 -15.92 14.28 7.59
N PRO A 164 -15.39 15.32 8.24
CA PRO A 164 -14.36 16.18 7.67
C PRO A 164 -13.18 15.38 7.14
N ILE A 165 -12.56 15.82 6.03
CA ILE A 165 -11.36 15.17 5.50
C ILE A 165 -10.24 15.28 6.53
N ALA A 166 -9.70 14.14 6.97
CA ALA A 166 -8.80 13.99 8.11
C ALA A 166 -7.38 13.53 7.74
N LEU A 167 -6.97 13.66 6.47
CA LEU A 167 -5.66 13.20 5.98
C LEU A 167 -4.45 13.78 6.72
N LEU A 168 -4.62 14.93 7.38
CA LEU A 168 -3.55 15.60 8.12
C LEU A 168 -3.76 15.57 9.64
N ASP A 169 -4.76 14.86 10.12
CA ASP A 169 -5.02 14.78 11.55
C ASP A 169 -3.85 14.14 12.30
N GLY A 170 -3.27 14.87 13.25
CA GLY A 170 -2.10 14.42 13.99
C GLY A 170 -0.78 14.40 13.23
N VAL A 171 -0.77 14.60 11.92
CA VAL A 171 0.45 14.51 11.08
C VAL A 171 1.52 15.51 11.53
N ALA A 172 1.16 16.76 11.77
CA ALA A 172 2.10 17.78 12.24
C ALA A 172 2.74 17.40 13.58
N ALA A 173 1.96 16.89 14.52
CA ALA A 173 2.45 16.44 15.82
C ALA A 173 3.36 15.21 15.70
N GLN A 174 3.02 14.25 14.85
CA GLN A 174 3.83 13.06 14.60
C GLN A 174 5.17 13.43 13.95
N ILE A 175 5.17 14.33 12.96
CA ILE A 175 6.38 14.86 12.33
C ILE A 175 7.26 15.59 13.36
N ALA A 176 6.67 16.43 14.21
CA ALA A 176 7.38 17.15 15.28
C ALA A 176 8.00 16.18 16.30
N THR A 177 7.28 15.13 16.68
CA THR A 177 7.78 14.09 17.59
C THR A 177 8.92 13.29 16.98
N ARG A 178 8.85 13.04 15.66
CA ARG A 178 9.86 12.22 14.96
C ARG A 178 11.18 12.98 14.72
N TRP A 179 11.13 14.31 14.54
CA TRP A 179 12.30 15.16 14.32
C TRP A 179 12.22 16.46 15.16
N PRO A 180 12.32 16.35 16.48
CA PRO A 180 12.09 17.48 17.38
C PRO A 180 13.14 18.60 17.26
N ASP A 181 14.36 18.24 16.87
CA ASP A 181 15.50 19.17 16.80
C ASP A 181 15.74 19.74 15.38
N ASP A 182 14.92 19.37 14.38
CA ASP A 182 15.08 19.88 13.02
C ASP A 182 14.19 21.15 12.83
N PRO A 183 14.78 22.34 12.66
CA PRO A 183 14.01 23.58 12.51
C PRO A 183 13.03 23.56 11.33
N ARG A 184 13.34 22.81 10.26
CA ARG A 184 12.44 22.64 9.11
C ARG A 184 11.13 21.95 9.49
N THR A 185 11.13 21.20 10.60
CA THR A 185 9.95 20.53 11.12
C THR A 185 8.93 21.53 11.69
N LEU A 186 9.40 22.54 12.38
CA LEU A 186 8.54 23.61 12.92
C LEU A 186 7.91 24.42 11.79
N ASP A 187 8.71 24.85 10.82
CA ASP A 187 8.23 25.57 9.64
C ASP A 187 7.18 24.76 8.86
N LEU A 188 7.43 23.46 8.69
CA LEU A 188 6.48 22.57 8.02
C LEU A 188 5.18 22.43 8.81
N ALA A 189 5.26 22.28 10.15
CA ALA A 189 4.06 22.16 10.99
C ALA A 189 3.15 23.39 10.88
N GLU A 190 3.74 24.60 10.81
CA GLU A 190 2.99 25.84 10.57
C GLU A 190 2.35 25.87 9.16
N GLN A 191 3.07 25.42 8.14
CA GLN A 191 2.58 25.36 6.75
C GLN A 191 1.46 24.32 6.56
N LEU A 192 1.43 23.27 7.36
CA LEU A 192 0.38 22.23 7.30
C LEU A 192 -0.96 22.74 7.84
N GLY A 193 -0.99 23.72 8.73
CA GLY A 193 -2.22 24.25 9.31
C GLY A 193 -3.23 24.74 8.27
N PRO A 194 -2.88 25.66 7.36
CA PRO A 194 -3.76 26.12 6.27
C PRO A 194 -4.23 25.00 5.34
N LEU A 195 -3.35 24.01 5.07
CA LEU A 195 -3.67 22.87 4.23
C LEU A 195 -4.70 21.96 4.92
N ALA A 196 -4.53 21.69 6.20
CA ALA A 196 -5.47 20.92 7.02
C ALA A 196 -6.83 21.62 7.11
N ALA A 197 -6.85 22.92 7.37
CA ALA A 197 -8.09 23.72 7.39
C ALA A 197 -8.83 23.69 6.05
N ARG A 198 -8.11 23.77 4.94
CA ARG A 198 -8.69 23.68 3.61
C ARG A 198 -9.31 22.30 3.34
N LEU A 199 -8.67 21.23 3.75
CA LEU A 199 -9.19 19.86 3.58
C LEU A 199 -10.40 19.62 4.50
N SER A 200 -10.29 19.95 5.78
CA SER A 200 -11.35 19.74 6.77
C SER A 200 -12.60 20.61 6.55
N SER A 201 -12.52 21.65 5.70
CA SER A 201 -13.70 22.41 5.27
C SER A 201 -14.64 21.61 4.36
N ALA A 202 -14.21 20.47 3.86
CA ALA A 202 -14.99 19.50 3.11
C ALA A 202 -15.06 18.17 3.89
N GLY A 203 -16.07 17.34 3.56
CA GLY A 203 -16.21 16.01 4.14
C GLY A 203 -16.20 14.93 3.09
N THR A 204 -15.83 13.73 3.52
CA THR A 204 -15.92 12.49 2.74
C THR A 204 -16.68 11.43 3.54
N GLU A 205 -17.40 10.56 2.85
CA GLU A 205 -17.96 9.36 3.48
C GLU A 205 -16.82 8.46 3.96
N ARG A 206 -16.90 7.99 5.21
CA ARG A 206 -15.93 7.03 5.74
C ARG A 206 -16.16 5.66 5.12
N THR A 207 -15.09 4.93 4.87
CA THR A 207 -15.14 3.59 4.30
C THR A 207 -14.11 2.68 4.97
N VAL A 208 -14.12 1.40 4.63
CA VAL A 208 -12.94 0.57 4.85
C VAL A 208 -11.79 1.14 4.01
N VAL A 209 -10.63 1.26 4.64
CA VAL A 209 -9.38 1.77 4.03
C VAL A 209 -8.32 0.69 4.18
N HIS A 210 -7.54 0.45 3.14
CA HIS A 210 -6.42 -0.49 3.17
C HIS A 210 -5.22 0.09 3.95
N GLY A 211 -4.99 1.40 3.85
CA GLY A 211 -3.97 2.14 4.55
C GLY A 211 -2.56 2.07 3.92
N ASP A 212 -2.27 1.04 3.11
CA ASP A 212 -1.04 0.91 2.33
C ASP A 212 -1.35 0.45 0.89
N PHE A 213 -2.25 1.15 0.20
CA PHE A 213 -2.73 0.81 -1.13
C PHE A 213 -1.76 1.29 -2.21
N TRP A 214 -0.92 0.40 -2.72
CA TRP A 214 0.05 0.69 -3.76
C TRP A 214 0.28 -0.52 -4.69
N ALA A 215 0.92 -0.31 -5.83
CA ALA A 215 1.10 -1.33 -6.87
C ALA A 215 1.80 -2.63 -6.41
N GLY A 216 2.49 -2.63 -5.28
CA GLY A 216 3.10 -3.83 -4.69
C GLY A 216 2.09 -4.75 -4.02
N ASN A 217 1.02 -4.18 -3.45
CA ASN A 217 -0.01 -4.89 -2.70
C ASN A 217 -1.22 -5.27 -3.56
N LEU A 218 -1.26 -4.85 -4.83
CA LEU A 218 -2.32 -5.16 -5.78
C LEU A 218 -1.90 -6.32 -6.68
N LEU A 219 -2.70 -7.38 -6.71
CA LEU A 219 -2.56 -8.49 -7.65
C LEU A 219 -3.53 -8.28 -8.79
N ILE A 220 -3.04 -8.39 -10.01
CA ILE A 220 -3.83 -8.14 -11.24
C ILE A 220 -3.86 -9.38 -12.14
N SER A 221 -4.96 -9.53 -12.84
CA SER A 221 -5.11 -10.43 -13.98
C SER A 221 -5.97 -9.75 -15.02
N ARG A 222 -5.51 -9.67 -16.28
CA ARG A 222 -6.22 -9.05 -17.39
C ARG A 222 -6.74 -7.64 -17.06
N ASP A 223 -5.83 -6.78 -16.57
CA ASP A 223 -6.12 -5.38 -16.19
C ASP A 223 -7.20 -5.20 -15.12
N THR A 224 -7.45 -6.24 -14.31
CA THR A 224 -8.39 -6.19 -13.18
C THR A 224 -7.66 -6.57 -11.90
N VAL A 225 -7.97 -5.89 -10.79
CA VAL A 225 -7.47 -6.28 -9.47
C VAL A 225 -8.19 -7.56 -9.03
N THR A 226 -7.43 -8.64 -8.87
CA THR A 226 -7.94 -9.95 -8.45
C THR A 226 -7.52 -10.31 -7.04
N GLY A 227 -6.63 -9.53 -6.42
CA GLY A 227 -6.22 -9.71 -5.04
C GLY A 227 -5.62 -8.45 -4.46
N VAL A 228 -5.86 -8.20 -3.18
CA VAL A 228 -5.20 -7.13 -2.41
C VAL A 228 -4.67 -7.74 -1.13
N VAL A 229 -3.38 -7.54 -0.87
CA VAL A 229 -2.65 -8.17 0.24
C VAL A 229 -2.05 -7.10 1.16
N ASP A 230 -1.62 -7.51 2.35
CA ASP A 230 -0.92 -6.64 3.31
C ASP A 230 -1.84 -5.61 4.00
N TRP A 231 -2.82 -6.14 4.73
CA TRP A 231 -3.89 -5.38 5.39
C TRP A 231 -3.53 -4.86 6.79
N ALA A 232 -2.25 -4.90 7.17
CA ALA A 232 -1.83 -4.52 8.53
C ALA A 232 -2.11 -3.05 8.87
N ALA A 233 -2.15 -2.15 7.87
CA ALA A 233 -2.45 -0.73 8.04
C ALA A 233 -3.93 -0.38 7.89
N ALA A 234 -4.81 -1.38 7.69
CA ALA A 234 -6.21 -1.13 7.38
C ALA A 234 -6.99 -0.48 8.53
N GLU A 235 -8.00 0.28 8.15
CA GLU A 235 -9.01 0.87 9.05
C GLU A 235 -10.41 0.49 8.56
N LEU A 236 -11.26 0.07 9.50
CA LEU A 236 -12.62 -0.37 9.17
C LEU A 236 -13.61 0.78 8.94
N SER A 237 -13.22 2.00 9.28
CA SER A 237 -13.97 3.24 9.05
C SER A 237 -12.97 4.40 9.01
N GLY A 238 -12.15 4.43 7.94
CA GLY A 238 -11.08 5.39 7.74
C GLY A 238 -11.40 6.45 6.70
N GLU A 239 -10.39 7.27 6.38
CA GLU A 239 -10.43 8.29 5.34
C GLU A 239 -10.11 7.67 3.98
N PRO A 240 -11.08 7.48 3.07
CA PRO A 240 -10.87 6.76 1.80
C PRO A 240 -9.89 7.43 0.85
N LEU A 241 -9.67 8.74 0.98
CA LEU A 241 -8.69 9.45 0.18
C LEU A 241 -7.25 9.00 0.47
N LEU A 242 -6.99 8.37 1.63
CA LEU A 242 -5.69 7.86 1.99
C LEU A 242 -5.19 6.85 0.94
N ASP A 243 -6.01 5.86 0.59
CA ASP A 243 -5.65 4.84 -0.42
C ASP A 243 -5.49 5.45 -1.82
N VAL A 244 -6.36 6.40 -2.17
CA VAL A 244 -6.31 7.10 -3.46
C VAL A 244 -5.00 7.86 -3.63
N VAL A 245 -4.62 8.67 -2.63
CA VAL A 245 -3.39 9.47 -2.72
C VAL A 245 -2.15 8.61 -2.59
N ARG A 246 -2.18 7.55 -1.76
CA ARG A 246 -1.08 6.61 -1.60
C ARG A 246 -0.76 5.90 -2.91
N PHE A 247 -1.78 5.43 -3.63
CA PHE A 247 -1.59 4.82 -4.96
C PHE A 247 -0.95 5.81 -5.93
N ALA A 248 -1.52 7.01 -6.06
CA ALA A 248 -1.04 8.01 -7.02
C ALA A 248 0.40 8.46 -6.72
N LEU A 249 0.76 8.67 -5.44
CA LEU A 249 2.09 9.10 -5.02
C LEU A 249 3.13 7.99 -5.20
N SER A 250 2.82 6.77 -4.78
CA SER A 250 3.74 5.63 -4.91
C SER A 250 3.98 5.26 -6.37
N TYR A 251 2.94 5.31 -7.21
CA TYR A 251 3.07 5.08 -8.64
C TYR A 251 3.95 6.16 -9.30
N SER A 252 3.76 7.42 -8.93
CA SER A 252 4.54 8.56 -9.45
C SER A 252 6.01 8.51 -9.02
N LEU A 253 6.29 8.08 -7.80
CA LEU A 253 7.63 8.09 -7.22
C LEU A 253 8.65 7.29 -8.05
N TYR A 254 8.22 6.24 -8.69
CA TYR A 254 9.11 5.30 -9.39
C TYR A 254 9.11 5.44 -10.92
N LEU A 255 8.51 6.50 -11.48
CA LEU A 255 8.45 6.72 -12.94
C LEU A 255 9.83 6.78 -13.60
N ASP A 256 10.82 7.33 -12.91
CA ASP A 256 12.19 7.53 -13.41
C ASP A 256 13.15 6.40 -13.03
N ARG A 257 12.70 5.38 -12.28
CA ARG A 257 13.53 4.33 -11.67
C ARG A 257 14.47 3.63 -12.65
N HIS A 258 14.06 3.46 -13.90
CA HIS A 258 14.85 2.79 -14.93
C HIS A 258 15.59 3.77 -15.85
N THR A 259 15.57 5.06 -15.50
CA THR A 259 16.25 6.12 -16.25
C THR A 259 17.54 6.52 -15.55
N ARG A 260 18.61 6.66 -16.32
CA ARG A 260 19.89 7.16 -15.76
C ARG A 260 19.71 8.59 -15.22
N PRO A 261 20.35 8.94 -14.09
CA PRO A 261 20.29 10.30 -13.56
C PRO A 261 20.59 11.38 -14.63
N GLY A 262 19.84 12.47 -14.60
CA GLY A 262 19.97 13.58 -15.54
C GLY A 262 19.41 13.33 -16.94
N ARG A 263 18.77 12.17 -17.21
CA ARG A 263 18.22 11.86 -18.55
C ARG A 263 16.71 12.05 -18.61
N PRO A 264 16.17 12.42 -19.77
CA PRO A 264 14.72 12.44 -19.97
C PRO A 264 14.11 11.03 -19.78
N VAL A 265 12.97 10.99 -19.09
CA VAL A 265 12.23 9.74 -18.87
C VAL A 265 11.40 9.40 -20.10
N THR A 266 11.61 8.21 -20.66
CA THR A 266 10.93 7.77 -21.88
C THR A 266 9.41 7.73 -21.65
N GLY A 267 8.65 8.30 -22.59
CA GLY A 267 7.18 8.33 -22.54
C GLY A 267 6.60 9.45 -21.65
N HIS A 268 7.45 10.20 -20.93
CA HIS A 268 7.04 11.29 -20.04
C HIS A 268 7.69 12.62 -20.46
N PRO A 269 7.14 13.33 -21.46
CA PRO A 269 7.68 14.62 -21.90
C PRO A 269 7.78 15.62 -20.75
N GLY A 270 8.96 16.21 -20.57
CA GLY A 270 9.22 17.15 -19.48
C GLY A 270 9.72 16.53 -18.18
N LEU A 271 9.60 15.21 -17.99
CA LEU A 271 10.20 14.52 -16.85
C LEU A 271 11.65 14.16 -17.12
N ARG A 272 12.52 14.50 -16.18
CA ARG A 272 13.92 14.08 -16.10
C ARG A 272 14.18 13.35 -14.79
N ALA A 273 15.10 12.41 -14.81
CA ALA A 273 15.54 11.71 -13.60
C ALA A 273 16.50 12.59 -12.77
N ASP A 274 16.02 13.72 -12.30
CA ASP A 274 16.83 14.78 -11.64
C ASP A 274 16.84 14.68 -10.11
N GLY A 275 16.63 13.49 -9.59
CA GLY A 275 16.66 13.21 -8.14
C GLY A 275 15.38 12.63 -7.60
N TRP A 276 15.40 12.34 -6.31
CA TRP A 276 14.30 11.71 -5.63
C TRP A 276 13.04 12.61 -5.64
N GLY A 277 11.90 12.04 -5.95
CA GLY A 277 10.62 12.76 -6.01
C GLY A 277 10.35 13.48 -7.33
N ALA A 278 11.25 13.41 -8.33
CA ALA A 278 11.04 14.03 -9.64
C ALA A 278 9.72 13.55 -10.29
N GLY A 279 9.41 12.26 -10.21
CA GLY A 279 8.16 11.69 -10.71
C GLY A 279 6.92 12.22 -9.97
N ILE A 280 7.00 12.42 -8.65
CA ILE A 280 5.90 13.01 -7.85
C ILE A 280 5.66 14.47 -8.29
N ARG A 281 6.72 15.28 -8.40
CA ARG A 281 6.61 16.68 -8.90
C ARG A 281 5.95 16.73 -10.28
N TYR A 282 6.35 15.80 -11.16
CA TYR A 282 5.80 15.69 -12.51
C TYR A 282 4.32 15.34 -12.47
N GLY A 283 3.89 14.38 -11.64
CA GLY A 283 2.48 14.05 -11.44
C GLY A 283 1.64 15.21 -10.89
N LEU A 284 2.23 15.99 -9.98
CA LEU A 284 1.57 17.17 -9.38
C LEU A 284 1.53 18.40 -10.32
N SER A 285 2.32 18.42 -11.40
CA SER A 285 2.34 19.55 -12.33
C SER A 285 1.05 19.72 -13.14
N SER A 286 0.20 18.68 -13.20
CA SER A 286 -1.00 18.58 -14.05
C SER A 286 -0.75 18.85 -15.55
N GLN A 287 0.51 18.86 -15.96
CA GLN A 287 0.92 19.03 -17.35
C GLN A 287 1.12 17.66 -18.02
N GLY A 288 0.87 17.63 -19.33
CA GLY A 288 0.98 16.38 -20.09
C GLY A 288 -0.08 15.35 -19.69
N TRP A 289 -0.03 14.21 -20.34
CA TRP A 289 -1.02 13.14 -20.15
C TRP A 289 -0.97 12.52 -18.75
N TYR A 290 0.23 12.41 -18.15
CA TYR A 290 0.39 11.76 -16.85
C TYR A 290 -0.10 12.63 -15.69
N GLY A 291 0.30 13.91 -15.68
CA GLY A 291 -0.18 14.84 -14.66
C GLY A 291 -1.70 15.02 -14.72
N GLN A 292 -2.29 15.01 -15.93
CA GLN A 292 -3.75 14.98 -16.09
C GLN A 292 -4.36 13.70 -15.54
N LEU A 293 -3.76 12.53 -15.81
CA LEU A 293 -4.24 11.25 -15.28
C LEU A 293 -4.24 11.24 -13.74
N VAL A 294 -3.15 11.67 -13.10
CA VAL A 294 -3.06 11.76 -11.64
C VAL A 294 -4.11 12.70 -11.08
N ARG A 295 -4.24 13.90 -11.66
CA ARG A 295 -5.26 14.87 -11.26
C ARG A 295 -6.67 14.28 -11.38
N ASP A 296 -6.99 13.69 -12.52
CA ASP A 296 -8.34 13.18 -12.78
C ASP A 296 -8.67 11.96 -11.91
N PHE A 297 -7.67 11.13 -11.58
CA PHE A 297 -7.80 10.02 -10.65
C PHE A 297 -8.21 10.51 -9.25
N VAL A 298 -7.48 11.47 -8.69
CA VAL A 298 -7.77 12.00 -7.34
C VAL A 298 -9.03 12.88 -7.34
N ALA A 299 -9.20 13.76 -8.34
CA ALA A 299 -10.35 14.65 -8.44
C ALA A 299 -11.66 13.87 -8.59
N SER A 300 -11.68 12.81 -9.42
CA SER A 300 -12.85 11.96 -9.55
C SER A 300 -13.18 11.17 -8.27
N ALA A 301 -12.17 10.76 -7.51
CA ALA A 301 -12.39 10.13 -6.22
C ALA A 301 -13.01 11.10 -5.20
N LEU A 302 -12.49 12.32 -5.11
CA LEU A 302 -13.07 13.38 -4.27
C LEU A 302 -14.56 13.59 -4.57
N VAL A 303 -14.91 13.75 -5.85
CA VAL A 303 -16.32 13.97 -6.26
C VAL A 303 -17.21 12.80 -5.85
N ARG A 304 -16.75 11.55 -6.06
CA ARG A 304 -17.52 10.35 -5.66
C ARG A 304 -17.71 10.24 -4.16
N LEU A 305 -16.75 10.74 -3.38
CA LEU A 305 -16.79 10.72 -1.92
C LEU A 305 -17.46 11.96 -1.31
N GLY A 306 -18.09 12.82 -2.15
CA GLY A 306 -18.83 13.98 -1.71
C GLY A 306 -18.00 15.26 -1.53
N ALA A 307 -16.72 15.27 -1.91
CA ALA A 307 -15.82 16.40 -1.74
C ALA A 307 -15.53 17.16 -3.06
N PRO A 308 -15.17 18.45 -3.00
CA PRO A 308 -14.84 19.25 -4.19
C PRO A 308 -13.61 18.72 -4.94
N ALA A 309 -13.71 18.55 -6.26
CA ALA A 309 -12.60 18.13 -7.13
C ALA A 309 -11.35 19.01 -7.00
N GLY A 310 -11.52 20.31 -6.76
CA GLY A 310 -10.43 21.28 -6.61
C GLY A 310 -9.48 21.02 -5.43
N LEU A 311 -9.81 20.09 -4.55
CA LEU A 311 -8.95 19.67 -3.43
C LEU A 311 -7.89 18.62 -3.83
N TRP A 312 -7.86 18.16 -5.10
CA TRP A 312 -6.97 17.08 -5.53
C TRP A 312 -5.50 17.30 -5.19
N ARG A 313 -4.98 18.52 -5.40
CA ARG A 313 -3.59 18.86 -5.08
C ARG A 313 -3.35 18.90 -3.56
N ALA A 314 -4.29 19.46 -2.81
CA ALA A 314 -4.24 19.48 -1.35
C ALA A 314 -4.23 18.07 -0.76
N ALA A 315 -5.03 17.15 -1.30
CA ALA A 315 -5.07 15.76 -0.89
C ALA A 315 -3.73 15.03 -1.17
N LEU A 316 -3.11 15.24 -2.33
CA LEU A 316 -1.80 14.66 -2.63
C LEU A 316 -0.68 15.20 -1.72
N LEU A 317 -0.68 16.51 -1.43
CA LEU A 317 0.26 17.09 -0.47
C LEU A 317 0.05 16.52 0.94
N ALA A 318 -1.21 16.34 1.35
CA ALA A 318 -1.53 15.70 2.63
C ALA A 318 -1.04 14.24 2.70
N GLY A 319 -1.18 13.49 1.59
CA GLY A 319 -0.64 12.13 1.49
C GLY A 319 0.88 12.07 1.63
N LEU A 320 1.63 13.08 1.14
CA LEU A 320 3.08 13.17 1.40
C LEU A 320 3.37 13.38 2.89
N GLY A 321 2.56 14.22 3.57
CA GLY A 321 2.68 14.45 5.00
C GLY A 321 2.39 13.19 5.81
N GLU A 322 1.36 12.46 5.45
CA GLU A 322 1.01 11.18 6.07
C GLU A 322 2.15 10.17 5.94
N ILE A 323 2.71 9.99 4.73
CA ILE A 323 3.86 9.10 4.51
C ILE A 323 5.07 9.55 5.33
N ALA A 324 5.35 10.84 5.40
CA ALA A 324 6.44 11.37 6.22
C ALA A 324 6.25 11.05 7.71
N ALA A 325 5.02 11.12 8.20
CA ALA A 325 4.69 10.84 9.59
C ALA A 325 4.77 9.34 9.93
N THR A 326 4.28 8.47 9.03
CA THR A 326 3.99 7.06 9.35
C THR A 326 4.99 6.05 8.80
N ALA A 327 5.75 6.38 7.75
CA ALA A 327 6.65 5.42 7.12
C ALA A 327 7.72 4.89 8.09
N ASP A 328 7.87 3.58 8.17
CA ASP A 328 8.81 2.90 9.09
C ASP A 328 10.28 3.22 8.76
N HIS A 329 10.61 3.32 7.47
CA HIS A 329 11.97 3.60 7.03
C HIS A 329 12.28 5.10 7.13
N ALA A 330 13.21 5.46 8.03
CA ALA A 330 13.54 6.86 8.36
C ALA A 330 13.94 7.71 7.14
N ASP A 331 14.82 7.19 6.27
CA ASP A 331 15.26 7.93 5.08
C ASP A 331 14.11 8.17 4.10
N PHE A 332 13.17 7.22 4.01
CA PHE A 332 12.00 7.36 3.15
C PHE A 332 11.06 8.44 3.70
N ALA A 333 10.84 8.46 5.00
CA ALA A 333 10.04 9.46 5.69
C ALA A 333 10.64 10.87 5.56
N ILE A 334 11.95 11.02 5.80
CA ILE A 334 12.67 12.31 5.65
C ILE A 334 12.54 12.86 4.22
N ARG A 335 12.71 12.03 3.22
CA ARG A 335 12.60 12.45 1.81
C ARG A 335 11.19 12.92 1.46
N HIS A 336 10.14 12.27 1.99
CA HIS A 336 8.76 12.74 1.79
C HIS A 336 8.50 14.06 2.50
N ARG A 337 8.99 14.22 3.74
CA ARG A 337 8.92 15.48 4.48
C ARG A 337 9.57 16.63 3.72
N ASP A 338 10.80 16.42 3.28
CA ASP A 338 11.58 17.45 2.59
C ASP A 338 10.95 17.82 1.23
N LEU A 339 10.42 16.83 0.50
CA LEU A 339 9.67 17.07 -0.73
C LEU A 339 8.39 17.86 -0.47
N LEU A 340 7.64 17.51 0.57
CA LEU A 340 6.42 18.20 0.97
C LEU A 340 6.71 19.68 1.27
N SER A 341 7.71 19.96 2.10
CA SER A 341 8.11 21.33 2.45
C SER A 341 8.44 22.17 1.20
N GLN A 342 9.19 21.61 0.27
CA GLN A 342 9.50 22.27 -1.00
C GLN A 342 8.24 22.56 -1.83
N LEU A 343 7.35 21.59 -1.97
CA LEU A 343 6.14 21.71 -2.80
C LEU A 343 5.11 22.70 -2.22
N ILE A 344 5.03 22.82 -0.89
CA ILE A 344 4.16 23.83 -0.24
C ILE A 344 4.74 25.23 -0.47
N THR A 345 6.04 25.40 -0.30
CA THR A 345 6.72 26.68 -0.54
C THR A 345 6.58 27.15 -2.00
N GLU A 346 6.77 26.24 -2.96
CA GLU A 346 6.57 26.52 -4.39
C GLU A 346 5.11 26.90 -4.75
N ALA A 347 4.13 26.40 -4.00
CA ALA A 347 2.72 26.71 -4.23
C ALA A 347 2.28 28.06 -3.62
N ALA A 348 3.06 28.59 -2.69
CA ALA A 348 2.80 29.89 -2.05
C ALA A 348 3.38 31.08 -2.84
N LEU A 349 4.26 30.82 -3.82
CA LEU A 349 4.84 31.81 -4.75
C LEU A 349 4.02 31.87 -6.05
#